data_4cb3bc9656f65a12000a656345cbabbe
#
_entry.id   4cb3bc9656f65a12000a656345cbabbe
#
_cell.length_a   1.000
_cell.length_b   1.000
_cell.length_c   1.000
_cell.angle_alpha   90.00
_cell.angle_beta   90.00
_cell.angle_gamma   90.00
#
_symmetry.space_group_name_H-M   'P 1'
#
loop_
_entity.id
_entity.type
_entity.pdbx_description
1 polymer ?
#
loop_
_entity_poly.entity_id
_entity_poly.type
_entity_poly.pdbx_seq_one_letter_code
_entity_poly.pdbx_strand_id
1 'polypeptide(L)'
;MQQRIKHLLQASTLWIAIAITISIAYLSLIKTNNFPKIAIYNIDKLYHLIAYFGLTFSWLLALKKPKYKYKVLIACVLYGIIIEVLQTALTVYRTGELFDFLANSVGVLLALLIFNLFFKKKHLINTKTCK
;
A
#
# COMPACT_ATOMS: atom_id res chain seq x y z
N MET A 1 17.08 -6.77 25.89
CA MET A 1 17.00 -5.46 25.21
C MET A 1 16.61 -5.59 23.73
N GLN A 2 17.29 -6.38 22.92
CA GLN A 2 16.97 -6.53 21.47
C GLN A 2 15.55 -7.01 21.14
N GLN A 3 14.95 -7.88 21.93
CA GLN A 3 13.58 -8.34 21.70
C GLN A 3 12.54 -7.23 21.92
N ARG A 4 12.72 -6.40 22.95
CA ARG A 4 11.83 -5.24 23.19
C ARG A 4 11.87 -4.23 22.03
N ILE A 5 13.06 -3.93 21.52
CA ILE A 5 13.23 -3.03 20.38
C ILE A 5 12.55 -3.59 19.13
N LYS A 6 12.67 -4.90 18.87
CA LYS A 6 11.98 -5.55 17.74
C LYS A 6 10.46 -5.48 17.86
N HIS A 7 9.91 -5.68 19.07
CA HIS A 7 8.48 -5.55 19.33
C HIS A 7 7.98 -4.11 19.14
N LEU A 8 8.71 -3.13 19.64
CA LEU A 8 8.36 -1.71 19.46
C LEU A 8 8.39 -1.29 17.99
N LEU A 9 9.42 -1.69 17.24
CA LEU A 9 9.51 -1.44 15.80
C LEU A 9 8.40 -2.14 15.01
N GLN A 10 7.99 -3.31 15.42
CA GLN A 10 6.88 -4.03 14.77
C GLN A 10 5.53 -3.39 15.10
N ALA A 11 5.33 -2.95 16.33
CA ALA A 11 4.12 -2.22 16.72
C ALA A 11 4.02 -0.89 15.96
N SER A 12 5.11 -0.12 15.85
CA SER A 12 5.10 1.15 15.11
C SER A 12 4.81 0.96 13.62
N THR A 13 5.37 -0.07 12.96
CA THR A 13 5.06 -0.36 11.55
C THR A 13 3.60 -0.77 11.35
N LEU A 14 2.99 -1.47 12.32
CA LEU A 14 1.58 -1.83 12.27
C LEU A 14 0.68 -0.58 12.35
N TRP A 15 0.96 0.33 13.28
CA TRP A 15 0.20 1.59 13.40
C TRP A 15 0.34 2.46 12.14
N ILE A 16 1.51 2.50 11.52
CA ILE A 16 1.73 3.20 10.24
C ILE A 16 0.87 2.56 9.15
N ALA A 17 0.84 1.24 9.03
CA ALA A 17 0.01 0.56 8.03
C ALA A 17 -1.49 0.84 8.22
N ILE A 18 -1.97 0.83 9.46
CA ILE A 18 -3.36 1.18 9.80
C ILE A 18 -3.65 2.65 9.44
N ALA A 19 -2.75 3.57 9.81
CA ALA A 19 -2.91 4.99 9.51
C ALA A 19 -2.99 5.26 8.00
N ILE A 20 -2.13 4.60 7.20
CA ILE A 20 -2.17 4.69 5.73
C ILE A 20 -3.50 4.15 5.19
N THR A 21 -3.97 3.00 5.69
CA THR A 21 -5.25 2.41 5.28
C THR A 21 -6.41 3.38 5.51
N ILE A 22 -6.50 3.96 6.70
CA ILE A 22 -7.55 4.92 7.05
C ILE A 22 -7.43 6.20 6.21
N SER A 23 -6.20 6.70 6.01
CA SER A 23 -5.95 7.91 5.21
C SER A 23 -6.38 7.74 3.75
N ILE A 24 -6.12 6.59 3.15
CA ILE A 24 -6.57 6.30 1.78
C ILE A 24 -8.10 6.31 1.70
N ALA A 25 -8.80 5.63 2.62
CA ALA A 25 -10.27 5.64 2.66
C ALA A 25 -10.81 7.07 2.81
N TYR A 26 -10.27 7.82 3.77
CA TYR A 26 -10.69 9.20 4.02
C TYR A 26 -10.48 10.10 2.81
N LEU A 27 -9.26 10.13 2.24
CA LEU A 27 -8.92 10.97 1.09
C LEU A 27 -9.66 10.56 -0.18
N SER A 28 -10.00 9.28 -0.32
CA SER A 28 -10.74 8.76 -1.47
C SER A 28 -12.22 9.13 -1.44
N LEU A 29 -12.81 9.27 -0.25
CA LEU A 29 -14.25 9.51 -0.09
C LEU A 29 -14.58 10.96 0.23
N ILE A 30 -13.61 11.78 0.65
CA ILE A 30 -13.85 13.18 0.98
C ILE A 30 -14.03 14.03 -0.29
N LYS A 31 -14.95 14.99 -0.22
CA LYS A 31 -15.15 15.99 -1.27
C LYS A 31 -14.00 16.99 -1.29
N THR A 32 -13.14 16.91 -2.29
CA THR A 32 -11.96 17.77 -2.43
C THR A 32 -12.25 18.99 -3.31
N ASN A 33 -13.13 19.90 -2.85
CA ASN A 33 -13.42 21.13 -3.61
C ASN A 33 -12.25 22.14 -3.57
N ASN A 34 -11.27 21.95 -2.68
CA ASN A 34 -10.22 22.93 -2.39
C ASN A 34 -8.84 22.53 -2.89
N PHE A 35 -8.68 21.37 -3.52
CA PHE A 35 -7.39 21.03 -4.13
C PHE A 35 -7.28 21.68 -5.52
N PRO A 36 -6.20 22.40 -5.80
CA PRO A 36 -5.96 22.92 -7.12
C PRO A 36 -6.00 21.74 -8.12
N LYS A 37 -6.87 21.83 -9.11
CA LYS A 37 -6.86 20.89 -10.23
C LYS A 37 -5.54 21.09 -10.97
N ILE A 38 -4.51 20.36 -10.56
CA ILE A 38 -3.26 20.33 -11.32
C ILE A 38 -3.62 19.67 -12.66
N ALA A 39 -3.63 20.46 -13.71
CA ALA A 39 -4.01 20.05 -15.06
C ALA A 39 -2.93 19.16 -15.72
N ILE A 40 -2.35 18.23 -14.96
CA ILE A 40 -1.47 17.21 -15.48
C ILE A 40 -2.32 15.99 -15.76
N TYR A 41 -2.39 15.63 -17.03
CA TYR A 41 -3.10 14.46 -17.50
C TYR A 41 -2.61 13.20 -16.75
N ASN A 42 -3.54 12.44 -16.14
CA ASN A 42 -3.28 11.21 -15.38
C ASN A 42 -2.49 11.34 -14.07
N ILE A 43 -2.39 12.50 -13.44
CA ILE A 43 -1.72 12.64 -12.13
C ILE A 43 -2.46 11.87 -11.02
N ASP A 44 -3.76 11.74 -11.12
CA ASP A 44 -4.60 10.95 -10.22
C ASP A 44 -4.17 9.48 -10.20
N LYS A 45 -3.88 8.88 -11.35
CA LYS A 45 -3.40 7.49 -11.47
C LYS A 45 -2.04 7.28 -10.81
N LEU A 46 -1.18 8.29 -10.86
CA LEU A 46 0.09 8.28 -10.15
C LEU A 46 -0.12 8.30 -8.62
N TYR A 47 -1.09 9.08 -8.13
CA TYR A 47 -1.44 9.08 -6.71
C TYR A 47 -1.98 7.72 -6.25
N HIS A 48 -2.85 7.08 -7.04
CA HIS A 48 -3.34 5.73 -6.77
C HIS A 48 -2.20 4.72 -6.70
N LEU A 49 -1.29 4.73 -7.67
CA LEU A 49 -0.12 3.85 -7.70
C LEU A 49 0.75 4.03 -6.44
N ILE A 50 1.11 5.26 -6.09
CA ILE A 50 1.97 5.56 -4.93
C ILE A 50 1.27 5.19 -3.63
N ALA A 51 -0.03 5.50 -3.49
CA ALA A 51 -0.81 5.19 -2.30
C ALA A 51 -0.89 3.68 -2.04
N TYR A 52 -1.20 2.89 -3.08
CA TYR A 52 -1.30 1.43 -2.95
C TYR A 52 0.05 0.72 -2.87
N PHE A 53 1.09 1.30 -3.45
CA PHE A 53 2.47 0.89 -3.18
C PHE A 53 2.80 1.06 -1.69
N GLY A 54 2.60 2.25 -1.13
CA GLY A 54 2.86 2.56 0.28
C GLY A 54 2.02 1.71 1.23
N LEU A 55 0.72 1.52 0.92
CA LEU A 55 -0.18 0.65 1.66
C LEU A 55 0.36 -0.78 1.74
N THR A 56 0.61 -1.39 0.59
CA THR A 56 1.05 -2.78 0.51
C THR A 56 2.41 -2.98 1.15
N PHE A 57 3.35 -2.07 0.88
CA PHE A 57 4.70 -2.13 1.43
C PHE A 57 4.70 -2.01 2.96
N SER A 58 3.90 -1.10 3.52
CA SER A 58 3.76 -0.95 4.99
C SER A 58 3.16 -2.19 5.65
N TRP A 59 2.14 -2.82 5.07
CA TRP A 59 1.57 -4.07 5.56
C TRP A 59 2.54 -5.25 5.46
N LEU A 60 3.31 -5.36 4.37
CA LEU A 60 4.35 -6.38 4.23
C LEU A 60 5.44 -6.22 5.31
N LEU A 61 5.83 -4.98 5.62
CA LEU A 61 6.79 -4.69 6.69
C LEU A 61 6.20 -4.96 8.08
N ALA A 62 4.93 -4.66 8.32
CA ALA A 62 4.26 -4.89 9.59
C ALA A 62 4.16 -6.38 9.93
N LEU A 63 3.78 -7.21 8.96
CA LEU A 63 3.59 -8.64 9.18
C LEU A 63 4.89 -9.45 9.11
N LYS A 64 5.90 -9.02 8.37
CA LYS A 64 7.26 -9.60 8.25
C LYS A 64 7.37 -11.11 7.97
N LYS A 65 6.26 -11.81 7.83
CA LYS A 65 6.22 -13.26 7.65
C LYS A 65 5.96 -13.61 6.19
N PRO A 66 6.85 -14.34 5.50
CA PRO A 66 6.68 -14.68 4.08
C PRO A 66 5.36 -15.37 3.75
N LYS A 67 4.83 -16.16 4.70
CA LYS A 67 3.55 -16.86 4.54
C LYS A 67 2.33 -15.95 4.37
N TYR A 68 2.41 -14.69 4.81
CA TYR A 68 1.30 -13.74 4.73
C TYR A 68 1.37 -12.82 3.51
N LYS A 69 2.47 -12.82 2.76
CA LYS A 69 2.67 -11.87 1.66
C LYS A 69 1.54 -11.90 0.63
N TYR A 70 1.10 -13.09 0.20
CA TYR A 70 0.00 -13.21 -0.77
C TYR A 70 -1.34 -12.82 -0.17
N LYS A 71 -1.57 -13.07 1.12
CA LYS A 71 -2.77 -12.60 1.82
C LYS A 71 -2.84 -11.08 1.87
N VAL A 72 -1.70 -10.43 2.12
CA VAL A 72 -1.59 -8.96 2.08
C VAL A 72 -1.90 -8.43 0.69
N LEU A 73 -1.35 -9.04 -0.37
CA LEU A 73 -1.63 -8.62 -1.73
C LEU A 73 -3.12 -8.68 -2.06
N ILE A 74 -3.73 -9.83 -1.80
CA ILE A 74 -5.17 -10.04 -2.06
C ILE A 74 -5.99 -9.02 -1.26
N ALA A 75 -5.67 -8.81 0.02
CA ALA A 75 -6.36 -7.85 0.86
C ALA A 75 -6.24 -6.42 0.33
N CYS A 76 -5.04 -5.99 -0.12
CA CYS A 76 -4.83 -4.66 -0.68
C CYS A 76 -5.56 -4.47 -2.03
N VAL A 77 -5.59 -5.50 -2.89
CA VAL A 77 -6.35 -5.45 -4.16
C VAL A 77 -7.84 -5.36 -3.88
N LEU A 78 -8.37 -6.21 -2.99
CA LEU A 78 -9.79 -6.16 -2.60
C LEU A 78 -10.16 -4.83 -1.97
N TYR A 79 -9.29 -4.28 -1.13
CA TYR A 79 -9.48 -2.95 -0.56
C TYR A 79 -9.56 -1.87 -1.66
N GLY A 80 -8.71 -1.94 -2.69
CA GLY A 80 -8.77 -1.05 -3.85
C GLY A 80 -10.11 -1.15 -4.58
N ILE A 81 -10.59 -2.35 -4.85
CA ILE A 81 -11.90 -2.56 -5.49
C ILE A 81 -13.02 -1.95 -4.65
N ILE A 82 -13.01 -2.19 -3.33
CA ILE A 82 -14.03 -1.66 -2.42
C ILE A 82 -14.03 -0.13 -2.44
N ILE A 83 -12.86 0.50 -2.38
CA ILE A 83 -12.73 1.96 -2.42
C ILE A 83 -13.26 2.52 -3.74
N GLU A 84 -12.94 1.94 -4.89
CA GLU A 84 -13.45 2.37 -6.21
C GLU A 84 -14.97 2.24 -6.32
N VAL A 85 -15.54 1.14 -5.81
CA VAL A 85 -17.00 0.95 -5.74
C VAL A 85 -17.65 2.00 -4.85
N LEU A 86 -17.07 2.28 -3.67
CA LEU A 86 -17.58 3.30 -2.76
C LEU A 86 -17.47 4.70 -3.36
N GLN A 87 -16.40 5.02 -4.08
CA GLN A 87 -16.28 6.29 -4.79
C GLN A 87 -17.39 6.47 -5.81
N THR A 88 -17.66 5.45 -6.62
CA THR A 88 -18.74 5.50 -7.61
C THR A 88 -20.12 5.60 -6.96
N ALA A 89 -20.35 4.90 -5.85
CA ALA A 89 -21.65 4.85 -5.19
C ALA A 89 -21.95 6.09 -4.32
N LEU A 90 -20.94 6.66 -3.68
CA LEU A 90 -21.10 7.69 -2.65
C LEU A 90 -20.69 9.08 -3.11
N THR A 91 -19.93 9.21 -4.20
CA THR A 91 -19.44 10.51 -4.66
C THR A 91 -20.00 10.85 -6.05
N VAL A 92 -20.68 11.99 -6.13
CA VAL A 92 -21.20 12.52 -7.42
C VAL A 92 -20.08 13.11 -8.28
N TYR A 93 -18.89 13.32 -7.70
CA TYR A 93 -17.77 14.07 -8.28
C TYR A 93 -16.62 13.19 -8.77
N ARG A 94 -16.60 11.93 -8.41
CA ARG A 94 -15.60 10.94 -8.84
C ARG A 94 -16.33 9.69 -9.31
N THR A 95 -16.07 9.30 -10.53
CA THR A 95 -16.45 7.98 -11.06
C THR A 95 -15.24 7.09 -10.91
N GLY A 96 -15.40 5.93 -10.26
CA GLY A 96 -14.35 4.91 -10.21
C GLY A 96 -13.99 4.52 -11.63
N GLU A 97 -12.71 4.71 -11.99
CA GLU A 97 -12.21 4.41 -13.32
C GLU A 97 -11.47 3.08 -13.31
N LEU A 98 -11.63 2.28 -14.36
CA LEU A 98 -10.88 1.04 -14.53
C LEU A 98 -9.35 1.28 -14.49
N PHE A 99 -8.90 2.43 -14.99
CA PHE A 99 -7.49 2.80 -14.97
C PHE A 99 -6.97 3.09 -13.57
N ASP A 100 -7.81 3.57 -12.63
CA ASP A 100 -7.45 3.77 -11.23
C ASP A 100 -7.25 2.43 -10.53
N PHE A 101 -8.13 1.46 -10.81
CA PHE A 101 -7.96 0.08 -10.36
C PHE A 101 -6.66 -0.56 -10.89
N LEU A 102 -6.33 -0.33 -12.17
CA LEU A 102 -5.08 -0.82 -12.74
C LEU A 102 -3.87 -0.17 -12.07
N ALA A 103 -3.91 1.14 -11.82
CA ALA A 103 -2.85 1.85 -11.10
C ALA A 103 -2.67 1.32 -9.67
N ASN A 104 -3.77 1.07 -8.93
CA ASN A 104 -3.75 0.43 -7.62
C ASN A 104 -3.06 -0.94 -7.68
N SER A 105 -3.44 -1.78 -8.64
CA SER A 105 -2.89 -3.12 -8.82
C SER A 105 -1.40 -3.11 -9.14
N VAL A 106 -0.96 -2.19 -10.01
CA VAL A 106 0.47 -2.00 -10.32
C VAL A 106 1.24 -1.57 -9.06
N GLY A 107 0.70 -0.65 -8.26
CA GLY A 107 1.30 -0.24 -6.99
C GLY A 107 1.50 -1.41 -6.02
N VAL A 108 0.48 -2.28 -5.90
CA VAL A 108 0.54 -3.51 -5.07
C VAL A 108 1.64 -4.46 -5.55
N LEU A 109 1.73 -4.71 -6.86
CA LEU A 109 2.73 -5.60 -7.45
C LEU A 109 4.16 -5.06 -7.31
N LEU A 110 4.36 -3.76 -7.52
CA LEU A 110 5.65 -3.11 -7.32
C LEU A 110 6.12 -3.21 -5.86
N ALA A 111 5.22 -3.04 -4.90
CA ALA A 111 5.54 -3.21 -3.48
C ALA A 111 6.01 -4.63 -3.16
N LEU A 112 5.35 -5.65 -3.72
CA LEU A 112 5.78 -7.05 -3.57
C LEU A 112 7.15 -7.30 -4.19
N LEU A 113 7.38 -6.79 -5.40
CA LEU A 113 8.65 -6.95 -6.11
C LEU A 113 9.79 -6.37 -5.28
N ILE A 114 9.66 -5.13 -4.84
CA ILE A 114 10.67 -4.45 -4.04
C ILE A 114 10.88 -5.18 -2.71
N PHE A 115 9.81 -5.57 -2.02
CA PHE A 115 9.88 -6.34 -0.79
C PHE A 115 10.68 -7.64 -0.98
N ASN A 116 10.38 -8.41 -2.04
CA ASN A 116 11.10 -9.66 -2.33
C ASN A 116 12.59 -9.42 -2.63
N LEU A 117 12.94 -8.38 -3.37
CA LEU A 117 14.33 -8.04 -3.68
C LEU A 117 15.13 -7.71 -2.41
N PHE A 118 14.57 -6.92 -1.50
CA PHE A 118 15.21 -6.57 -0.23
C PHE A 118 15.42 -7.80 0.67
N PHE A 119 14.40 -8.65 0.80
CA PHE A 119 14.48 -9.82 1.68
C PHE A 119 15.34 -10.93 1.10
N LYS A 120 15.34 -11.14 -0.22
CA LYS A 120 16.24 -12.10 -0.89
C LYS A 120 17.71 -11.71 -0.69
N LYS A 121 18.05 -10.43 -0.84
CA LYS A 121 19.41 -9.92 -0.62
C LYS A 121 19.88 -10.15 0.81
N LYS A 122 19.02 -9.94 1.81
CA LYS A 122 19.35 -10.15 3.23
C LYS A 122 19.63 -11.63 3.54
N HIS A 123 18.90 -12.57 2.93
CA HIS A 123 19.13 -14.01 3.10
C HIS A 123 20.48 -14.45 2.52
N LEU A 124 20.83 -13.94 1.34
CA LEU A 124 22.10 -14.25 0.67
C LEU A 124 23.34 -13.72 1.42
N ILE A 125 23.21 -12.57 2.09
CA ILE A 125 24.31 -12.01 2.90
C ILE A 125 24.51 -12.83 4.17
N ASN A 126 23.45 -13.23 4.86
CA ASN A 126 23.54 -14.05 6.08
C ASN A 126 24.13 -15.44 5.83
N THR A 127 23.91 -16.04 4.66
CA THR A 127 24.49 -17.35 4.31
C THR A 127 25.98 -17.27 3.95
N LYS A 128 26.48 -16.09 3.54
CA LYS A 128 27.90 -15.87 3.25
C LYS A 128 28.74 -15.57 4.49
N THR A 129 28.13 -15.06 5.56
CA THR A 129 28.84 -14.72 6.83
C THR A 129 28.96 -15.93 7.77
N CYS A 130 28.28 -17.04 7.48
CA CYS A 130 28.36 -18.28 8.26
C CYS A 130 29.32 -19.34 7.64
N LYS A 131 30.13 -18.97 6.68
CA LYS A 131 31.28 -19.77 6.16
C LYS A 131 32.60 -19.11 6.53
#